data_05e73fe9c6af9c689e9583c09f10b24e
#
_entry.id   05e73fe9c6af9c689e9583c09f10b24e
#
_cell.length_a   1.000
_cell.length_b   1.000
_cell.length_c   1.000
_cell.angle_alpha   90.00
_cell.angle_beta   90.00
_cell.angle_gamma   90.00
#
_symmetry.space_group_name_H-M   'P 1'
#
loop_
_entity.id
_entity.type
_entity.pdbx_description
1 polymer ?
#
loop_
_entity_poly.entity_id
_entity_poly.type
_entity_poly.pdbx_seq_one_letter_code
_entity_poly.pdbx_strand_id
1 'polypeptide(L)'
;LKKLILAVALASTLIGCGRIETGNVGVRTDFNKTVETTELNPGWYGSLLTNVDEFTTKETEVSMVDMKPKAKDNLSLQDLDVSVFYKVNPAQVAEQLIKYVGMSGQLGTGEWAPGYFLVERITRGAIYDAVSAYDSLTIHTKRSDLEDVIQKRIQADLNTSDKDVYTVTRVVVRQILTDPALEQSIRANVQMQKQVEAKNAELALAEAEARRKIVEAQGEATANRLIAESLTSNLVQIKAIEAQAKFANQGTHTVLMQAGTGALVNVGK
;
A
#
# COMPACT_ATOMS: atom_id res chain seq x y z
N LEU A 1 -21.74 -50.23 53.18
CA LEU A 1 -22.29 -50.26 51.78
C LEU A 1 -22.84 -48.87 51.36
N LYS A 2 -23.76 -48.25 52.16
CA LYS A 2 -24.35 -46.92 51.81
C LYS A 2 -23.33 -45.80 51.66
N LYS A 3 -22.27 -45.75 52.48
CA LYS A 3 -21.17 -44.76 52.39
C LYS A 3 -20.30 -44.98 51.14
N LEU A 4 -20.08 -46.23 50.76
CA LEU A 4 -19.33 -46.58 49.54
C LEU A 4 -20.10 -46.20 48.29
N ILE A 5 -21.41 -46.48 48.25
CA ILE A 5 -22.28 -46.07 47.12
C ILE A 5 -22.33 -44.54 46.98
N LEU A 6 -22.41 -43.83 48.13
CA LEU A 6 -22.38 -42.34 48.12
C LEU A 6 -21.05 -41.78 47.63
N ALA A 7 -19.93 -42.41 48.02
CA ALA A 7 -18.60 -42.03 47.56
C ALA A 7 -18.39 -42.29 46.05
N VAL A 8 -18.91 -43.43 45.56
CA VAL A 8 -18.88 -43.76 44.11
C VAL A 8 -19.80 -42.79 43.32
N ALA A 9 -20.97 -42.46 43.82
CA ALA A 9 -21.87 -41.48 43.22
C ALA A 9 -21.29 -40.09 43.19
N LEU A 10 -20.57 -39.67 44.27
CA LEU A 10 -19.90 -38.39 44.33
C LEU A 10 -18.64 -38.32 43.43
N ALA A 11 -17.93 -39.44 43.27
CA ALA A 11 -16.80 -39.56 42.34
C ALA A 11 -17.23 -39.54 40.85
N SER A 12 -18.41 -40.12 40.54
CA SER A 12 -18.94 -40.12 39.19
C SER A 12 -19.48 -38.74 38.74
N THR A 13 -19.77 -37.80 39.65
CA THR A 13 -20.20 -36.45 39.30
C THR A 13 -19.01 -35.50 39.02
N LEU A 14 -17.77 -35.90 39.28
CA LEU A 14 -16.58 -35.14 39.03
C LEU A 14 -15.90 -35.46 37.69
N ILE A 15 -16.42 -36.45 36.95
CA ILE A 15 -15.81 -36.89 35.70
C ILE A 15 -16.54 -36.20 34.55
N GLY A 16 -15.91 -35.21 33.95
CA GLY A 16 -16.19 -34.76 32.59
C GLY A 16 -17.04 -33.51 32.42
N CYS A 17 -16.68 -32.42 33.11
CA CYS A 17 -17.15 -31.08 32.72
C CYS A 17 -16.01 -30.36 32.03
N GLY A 18 -16.19 -29.99 30.76
CA GLY A 18 -15.32 -29.11 30.01
C GLY A 18 -15.98 -27.75 29.81
N ARG A 19 -15.22 -26.79 29.35
CA ARG A 19 -15.69 -25.46 28.98
C ARG A 19 -15.15 -25.08 27.62
N ILE A 20 -16.03 -24.59 26.75
CA ILE A 20 -15.67 -24.02 25.46
C ILE A 20 -15.57 -22.51 25.63
N GLU A 21 -14.47 -21.93 25.15
CA GLU A 21 -14.24 -20.49 25.24
C GLU A 21 -15.10 -19.70 24.26
N THR A 22 -15.31 -18.42 24.56
CA THR A 22 -16.03 -17.50 23.66
C THR A 22 -15.25 -17.30 22.37
N GLY A 23 -15.92 -17.47 21.24
CA GLY A 23 -15.32 -17.41 19.89
C GLY A 23 -14.79 -18.75 19.41
N ASN A 24 -15.08 -19.84 20.11
CA ASN A 24 -14.80 -21.21 19.72
C ASN A 24 -16.09 -22.02 19.70
N VAL A 25 -16.06 -23.15 19.03
CA VAL A 25 -17.11 -24.17 19.02
C VAL A 25 -16.53 -25.52 19.39
N GLY A 26 -17.30 -26.34 20.06
CA GLY A 26 -16.92 -27.71 20.39
C GLY A 26 -17.52 -28.68 19.40
N VAL A 27 -16.75 -29.64 18.95
CA VAL A 27 -17.26 -30.80 18.19
C VAL A 27 -17.12 -32.03 19.04
N ARG A 28 -18.27 -32.71 19.27
CA ARG A 28 -18.32 -33.91 20.09
C ARG A 28 -18.07 -35.14 19.25
N THR A 29 -17.22 -36.01 19.75
CA THR A 29 -16.97 -37.34 19.19
C THR A 29 -17.36 -38.38 20.23
N ASP A 30 -18.28 -39.23 19.87
CA ASP A 30 -18.77 -40.31 20.74
C ASP A 30 -17.71 -41.42 20.93
N PHE A 31 -17.92 -42.24 21.94
CA PHE A 31 -17.10 -43.43 22.20
C PHE A 31 -16.93 -44.35 20.97
N ASN A 32 -17.92 -44.38 20.08
CA ASN A 32 -17.90 -45.14 18.82
C ASN A 32 -17.10 -44.40 17.71
N LYS A 33 -16.42 -43.31 18.02
CA LYS A 33 -15.72 -42.44 17.07
C LYS A 33 -16.63 -41.79 16.03
N THR A 34 -17.92 -41.66 16.35
CA THR A 34 -18.86 -40.91 15.51
C THR A 34 -18.82 -39.45 15.90
N VAL A 35 -18.60 -38.60 14.93
CA VAL A 35 -18.63 -37.14 15.11
C VAL A 35 -20.07 -36.68 15.06
N GLU A 36 -20.52 -35.95 16.08
CA GLU A 36 -21.83 -35.30 16.06
C GLU A 36 -21.80 -34.12 15.05
N THR A 37 -22.87 -34.01 14.27
CA THR A 37 -23.01 -32.96 13.24
C THR A 37 -23.48 -31.62 13.83
N THR A 38 -23.76 -31.58 15.13
CA THR A 38 -24.20 -30.37 15.82
C THR A 38 -23.06 -29.84 16.69
N GLU A 39 -22.71 -28.61 16.45
CA GLU A 39 -21.66 -27.91 17.22
C GLU A 39 -22.15 -27.51 18.61
N LEU A 40 -21.27 -27.60 19.59
CA LEU A 40 -21.49 -27.09 20.93
C LEU A 40 -21.13 -25.62 21.00
N ASN A 41 -22.08 -24.82 21.46
CA ASN A 41 -21.85 -23.39 21.69
C ASN A 41 -20.88 -23.12 22.86
N PRO A 42 -20.28 -21.94 22.95
CA PRO A 42 -19.47 -21.53 24.09
C PRO A 42 -20.21 -21.70 25.41
N GLY A 43 -19.55 -22.27 26.40
CA GLY A 43 -20.13 -22.53 27.71
C GLY A 43 -19.64 -23.84 28.33
N TRP A 44 -20.34 -24.28 29.38
CA TRP A 44 -20.06 -25.54 30.06
C TRP A 44 -20.75 -26.71 29.35
N TYR A 45 -20.03 -27.81 29.19
CA TYR A 45 -20.59 -29.05 28.64
C TYR A 45 -20.20 -30.25 29.49
N GLY A 46 -21.04 -31.29 29.44
CA GLY A 46 -20.73 -32.59 30.04
C GLY A 46 -20.08 -33.51 29.00
N SER A 47 -18.99 -34.15 29.37
CA SER A 47 -18.23 -35.06 28.48
C SER A 47 -18.14 -36.48 29.02
N LEU A 48 -19.25 -37.00 29.54
CA LEU A 48 -19.28 -38.38 29.99
C LEU A 48 -19.23 -39.33 28.77
N LEU A 49 -18.13 -40.10 28.64
CA LEU A 49 -17.88 -41.03 27.54
C LEU A 49 -17.79 -40.41 26.14
N THR A 50 -17.59 -39.09 26.04
CA THR A 50 -17.44 -38.40 24.77
C THR A 50 -16.20 -37.54 24.83
N ASN A 51 -15.48 -37.36 23.70
CA ASN A 51 -14.43 -36.38 23.55
C ASN A 51 -14.99 -35.13 22.87
N VAL A 52 -14.58 -33.97 23.31
CA VAL A 52 -14.94 -32.69 22.69
C VAL A 52 -13.66 -31.96 22.30
N ASP A 53 -13.48 -31.79 21.01
CA ASP A 53 -12.40 -31.00 20.46
C ASP A 53 -12.89 -29.58 20.25
N GLU A 54 -12.06 -28.59 20.65
CA GLU A 54 -12.37 -27.18 20.59
C GLU A 54 -11.77 -26.56 19.33
N PHE A 55 -12.63 -25.92 18.53
CA PHE A 55 -12.26 -25.29 17.27
C PHE A 55 -12.50 -23.80 17.34
N THR A 56 -11.50 -23.04 16.92
CA THR A 56 -11.64 -21.58 16.85
C THR A 56 -12.45 -21.14 15.64
N THR A 57 -13.36 -20.18 15.87
CA THR A 57 -14.13 -19.49 14.83
C THR A 57 -13.68 -18.03 14.71
N LYS A 58 -12.66 -17.67 15.49
CA LYS A 58 -11.97 -16.37 15.40
C LYS A 58 -11.21 -16.26 14.08
N GLU A 59 -10.75 -15.07 13.78
CA GLU A 59 -9.88 -14.84 12.62
C GLU A 59 -8.55 -15.58 12.81
N THR A 60 -8.25 -16.48 11.88
CA THR A 60 -7.02 -17.28 11.90
C THR A 60 -6.11 -16.85 10.78
N GLU A 61 -4.82 -16.74 11.05
CA GLU A 61 -3.79 -16.42 10.07
C GLU A 61 -3.16 -17.70 9.51
N VAL A 62 -3.08 -17.75 8.17
CA VAL A 62 -2.23 -18.69 7.43
C VAL A 62 -1.07 -17.90 6.86
N SER A 63 0.13 -18.18 7.33
CA SER A 63 1.35 -17.48 6.90
C SER A 63 2.11 -18.31 5.86
N MET A 64 2.23 -17.76 4.65
CA MET A 64 3.07 -18.28 3.57
C MET A 64 4.39 -17.53 3.59
N VAL A 65 5.49 -18.25 3.73
CA VAL A 65 6.85 -17.70 3.76
C VAL A 65 7.72 -18.38 2.72
N ASP A 66 8.78 -17.71 2.31
CA ASP A 66 9.80 -18.24 1.40
C ASP A 66 9.23 -18.74 0.05
N MET A 67 8.16 -18.13 -0.44
CA MET A 67 7.56 -18.52 -1.72
C MET A 67 8.37 -17.94 -2.89
N LYS A 68 8.55 -18.76 -3.93
CA LYS A 68 9.31 -18.41 -5.15
C LYS A 68 8.45 -18.57 -6.41
N PRO A 69 7.35 -17.84 -6.54
CA PRO A 69 6.52 -17.90 -7.73
C PRO A 69 7.21 -17.26 -8.93
N LYS A 70 6.82 -17.71 -10.12
CA LYS A 70 7.26 -17.09 -11.39
C LYS A 70 6.31 -16.00 -11.80
N ALA A 71 6.88 -14.87 -12.17
CA ALA A 71 6.17 -13.75 -12.75
C ALA A 71 5.87 -13.99 -14.24
N LYS A 72 5.08 -13.12 -14.86
CA LYS A 72 4.66 -13.19 -16.26
C LYS A 72 5.83 -13.20 -17.24
N ASP A 73 6.91 -12.53 -16.92
CA ASP A 73 8.17 -12.46 -17.68
C ASP A 73 9.07 -13.69 -17.49
N ASN A 74 8.57 -14.77 -16.87
CA ASN A 74 9.29 -16.00 -16.54
C ASN A 74 10.42 -15.84 -15.51
N LEU A 75 10.56 -14.67 -14.90
CA LEU A 75 11.50 -14.47 -13.80
C LEU A 75 10.87 -14.94 -12.49
N SER A 76 11.65 -15.67 -11.69
CA SER A 76 11.22 -16.10 -10.36
C SER A 76 11.44 -14.98 -9.36
N LEU A 77 10.47 -14.75 -8.50
CA LEU A 77 10.69 -13.94 -7.30
C LEU A 77 11.66 -14.72 -6.39
N GLN A 78 12.53 -13.99 -5.70
CA GLN A 78 13.48 -14.60 -4.77
C GLN A 78 12.79 -15.00 -3.47
N ASP A 79 11.87 -14.14 -3.04
CA ASP A 79 11.08 -14.33 -1.84
C ASP A 79 9.76 -13.59 -1.93
N LEU A 80 8.68 -14.25 -1.52
CA LEU A 80 7.35 -13.67 -1.41
C LEU A 80 6.68 -14.19 -0.13
N ASP A 81 6.44 -13.28 0.80
CA ASP A 81 5.73 -13.56 2.03
C ASP A 81 4.30 -13.01 1.98
N VAL A 82 3.34 -13.87 2.26
CA VAL A 82 1.92 -13.51 2.26
C VAL A 82 1.23 -14.06 3.50
N SER A 83 0.47 -13.23 4.19
CA SER A 83 -0.42 -13.63 5.28
C SER A 83 -1.87 -13.56 4.81
N VAL A 84 -2.60 -14.64 5.01
CA VAL A 84 -4.03 -14.75 4.69
C VAL A 84 -4.80 -14.95 5.97
N PHE A 85 -5.81 -14.11 6.17
CA PHE A 85 -6.69 -14.17 7.32
C PHE A 85 -8.05 -14.69 6.90
N TYR A 86 -8.53 -15.71 7.59
CA TYR A 86 -9.83 -16.33 7.30
C TYR A 86 -10.62 -16.61 8.56
N LYS A 87 -11.92 -16.74 8.39
CA LYS A 87 -12.88 -17.18 9.42
C LYS A 87 -13.68 -18.36 8.91
N VAL A 88 -14.14 -19.18 9.83
CA VAL A 88 -14.99 -20.33 9.53
C VAL A 88 -16.39 -20.07 10.08
N ASN A 89 -17.41 -20.51 9.34
CA ASN A 89 -18.78 -20.47 9.81
C ASN A 89 -18.95 -21.44 10.99
N PRO A 90 -19.31 -20.96 12.19
CA PRO A 90 -19.43 -21.78 13.39
C PRO A 90 -20.36 -23.00 13.21
N ALA A 91 -21.41 -22.88 12.40
CA ALA A 91 -22.43 -23.90 12.22
C ALA A 91 -22.06 -25.03 11.23
N GLN A 92 -20.82 -25.01 10.70
CA GLN A 92 -20.39 -25.96 9.68
C GLN A 92 -19.05 -26.62 10.02
N VAL A 93 -18.52 -26.39 11.21
CA VAL A 93 -17.22 -26.91 11.64
C VAL A 93 -17.26 -28.44 11.77
N ALA A 94 -18.32 -29.01 12.32
CA ALA A 94 -18.47 -30.45 12.49
C ALA A 94 -18.57 -31.17 11.12
N GLU A 95 -19.32 -30.61 10.16
CA GLU A 95 -19.41 -31.13 8.82
C GLU A 95 -18.06 -31.13 8.09
N GLN A 96 -17.27 -30.04 8.27
CA GLN A 96 -15.93 -29.93 7.70
C GLN A 96 -14.97 -30.99 8.25
N LEU A 97 -15.05 -31.28 9.54
CA LEU A 97 -14.24 -32.34 10.15
C LEU A 97 -14.54 -33.71 9.57
N ILE A 98 -15.81 -33.97 9.28
CA ILE A 98 -16.26 -35.25 8.67
C ILE A 98 -15.79 -35.33 7.22
N LYS A 99 -15.89 -34.22 6.49
CA LYS A 99 -15.57 -34.17 5.07
C LYS A 99 -14.03 -34.15 4.79
N TYR A 100 -13.28 -33.44 5.60
CA TYR A 100 -11.83 -33.23 5.38
C TYR A 100 -11.00 -33.75 6.55
N VAL A 101 -10.61 -34.99 6.49
CA VAL A 101 -9.76 -35.62 7.51
C VAL A 101 -8.37 -34.99 7.53
N GLY A 102 -7.93 -34.56 8.70
CA GLY A 102 -6.56 -34.04 8.91
C GLY A 102 -6.28 -32.67 8.29
N MET A 103 -7.29 -31.91 7.90
CA MET A 103 -7.14 -30.57 7.34
C MET A 103 -7.16 -29.46 8.39
N SER A 104 -7.45 -29.76 9.66
CA SER A 104 -7.39 -28.79 10.75
C SER A 104 -5.97 -28.71 11.33
N GLY A 105 -5.50 -27.49 11.59
CA GLY A 105 -4.22 -27.22 12.22
C GLY A 105 -4.36 -26.93 13.71
N GLN A 106 -3.47 -27.43 14.54
CA GLN A 106 -3.44 -27.09 15.94
C GLN A 106 -2.66 -25.76 16.15
N LEU A 107 -3.31 -24.80 16.80
CA LEU A 107 -2.69 -23.52 17.15
C LEU A 107 -1.86 -23.67 18.40
N GLY A 108 -0.89 -22.75 18.62
CA GLY A 108 -0.03 -22.75 19.80
C GLY A 108 -0.77 -22.57 21.13
N THR A 109 -2.04 -22.16 21.08
CA THR A 109 -2.97 -22.05 22.24
C THR A 109 -3.61 -23.37 22.62
N GLY A 110 -3.42 -24.46 21.83
CA GLY A 110 -4.07 -25.75 22.02
C GLY A 110 -5.42 -25.88 21.32
N GLU A 111 -5.96 -24.80 20.76
CA GLU A 111 -7.17 -24.78 19.96
C GLU A 111 -6.90 -25.30 18.55
N TRP A 112 -7.92 -25.83 17.88
CA TRP A 112 -7.85 -26.26 16.49
C TRP A 112 -8.40 -25.20 15.55
N ALA A 113 -7.66 -24.92 14.47
CA ALA A 113 -8.11 -24.08 13.36
C ALA A 113 -8.76 -24.98 12.29
N PRO A 114 -10.08 -24.90 12.06
CA PRO A 114 -10.74 -25.72 11.06
C PRO A 114 -10.25 -25.37 9.66
N GLY A 115 -9.95 -26.39 8.85
CA GLY A 115 -9.56 -26.20 7.45
C GLY A 115 -8.23 -25.50 7.22
N TYR A 116 -7.36 -25.37 8.24
CA TYR A 116 -6.10 -24.65 8.14
C TYR A 116 -5.24 -25.11 6.94
N PHE A 117 -5.00 -26.42 6.83
CA PHE A 117 -4.20 -26.98 5.74
C PHE A 117 -4.92 -26.94 4.38
N LEU A 118 -6.25 -26.92 4.37
CA LEU A 118 -7.03 -26.72 3.13
C LEU A 118 -6.83 -25.30 2.60
N VAL A 119 -7.03 -24.31 3.48
CA VAL A 119 -6.81 -22.89 3.13
C VAL A 119 -5.37 -22.67 2.73
N GLU A 120 -4.39 -23.24 3.42
CA GLU A 120 -2.97 -23.17 3.08
C GLU A 120 -2.70 -23.64 1.65
N ARG A 121 -3.22 -24.80 1.27
CA ARG A 121 -3.01 -25.36 -0.09
C ARG A 121 -3.64 -24.51 -1.18
N ILE A 122 -4.87 -24.06 -0.95
CA ILE A 122 -5.58 -23.18 -1.89
C ILE A 122 -4.85 -21.84 -2.01
N THR A 123 -4.44 -21.26 -0.89
CA THR A 123 -3.66 -20.02 -0.85
C THR A 123 -2.39 -20.13 -1.66
N ARG A 124 -1.64 -21.22 -1.51
CA ARG A 124 -0.39 -21.44 -2.25
C ARG A 124 -0.65 -21.43 -3.76
N GLY A 125 -1.68 -22.14 -4.22
CA GLY A 125 -2.06 -22.15 -5.64
C GLY A 125 -2.49 -20.79 -6.14
N ALA A 126 -3.36 -20.11 -5.41
CA ALA A 126 -3.86 -18.78 -5.76
C ALA A 126 -2.74 -17.73 -5.87
N ILE A 127 -1.72 -17.80 -4.99
CA ILE A 127 -0.56 -16.89 -5.04
C ILE A 127 0.25 -17.14 -6.32
N TYR A 128 0.56 -18.40 -6.66
CA TYR A 128 1.32 -18.73 -7.88
C TYR A 128 0.57 -18.25 -9.12
N ASP A 129 -0.73 -18.49 -9.20
CA ASP A 129 -1.57 -18.05 -10.31
C ASP A 129 -1.64 -16.52 -10.41
N ALA A 130 -1.86 -15.84 -9.27
CA ALA A 130 -1.95 -14.38 -9.25
C ALA A 130 -0.63 -13.73 -9.70
N VAL A 131 0.51 -14.16 -9.16
CA VAL A 131 1.82 -13.61 -9.50
C VAL A 131 2.16 -13.80 -10.98
N SER A 132 1.74 -14.92 -11.58
CA SER A 132 1.97 -15.18 -13.01
C SER A 132 1.31 -14.17 -13.96
N ALA A 133 0.37 -13.35 -13.47
CA ALA A 133 -0.27 -12.29 -14.24
C ALA A 133 0.49 -10.96 -14.21
N TYR A 134 1.47 -10.80 -13.33
CA TYR A 134 2.22 -9.56 -13.14
C TYR A 134 3.67 -9.69 -13.58
N ASP A 135 4.23 -8.61 -14.14
CA ASP A 135 5.65 -8.55 -14.48
C ASP A 135 6.48 -8.32 -13.20
N SER A 136 7.62 -8.99 -13.08
CA SER A 136 8.52 -8.90 -11.93
C SER A 136 9.00 -7.47 -11.64
N LEU A 137 9.13 -6.64 -12.67
CA LEU A 137 9.55 -5.24 -12.57
C LEU A 137 8.53 -4.34 -11.89
N THR A 138 7.24 -4.65 -12.04
CA THR A 138 6.14 -3.76 -11.62
C THR A 138 5.31 -4.29 -10.47
N ILE A 139 5.48 -5.56 -10.10
CA ILE A 139 4.65 -6.24 -9.10
C ILE A 139 4.68 -5.52 -7.73
N HIS A 140 5.84 -4.96 -7.36
CA HIS A 140 6.00 -4.23 -6.09
C HIS A 140 5.19 -2.93 -6.02
N THR A 141 4.89 -2.32 -7.17
CA THR A 141 4.06 -1.11 -7.25
C THR A 141 2.56 -1.42 -7.25
N LYS A 142 2.19 -2.68 -7.54
CA LYS A 142 0.81 -3.16 -7.63
C LYS A 142 0.43 -4.09 -6.48
N ARG A 143 1.03 -3.88 -5.31
CA ARG A 143 0.82 -4.74 -4.13
C ARG A 143 -0.67 -4.85 -3.75
N SER A 144 -1.39 -3.73 -3.70
CA SER A 144 -2.81 -3.71 -3.35
C SER A 144 -3.68 -4.49 -4.36
N ASP A 145 -3.40 -4.32 -5.65
CA ASP A 145 -4.12 -5.05 -6.71
C ASP A 145 -3.85 -6.56 -6.60
N LEU A 146 -2.60 -6.93 -6.28
CA LEU A 146 -2.20 -8.33 -6.07
C LEU A 146 -2.92 -8.95 -4.87
N GLU A 147 -3.01 -8.22 -3.74
CA GLU A 147 -3.75 -8.65 -2.54
C GLU A 147 -5.21 -8.92 -2.85
N ASP A 148 -5.88 -8.02 -3.58
CA ASP A 148 -7.28 -8.15 -4.00
C ASP A 148 -7.50 -9.34 -4.94
N VAL A 149 -6.59 -9.56 -5.89
CA VAL A 149 -6.67 -10.69 -6.82
C VAL A 149 -6.49 -12.01 -6.09
N ILE A 150 -5.51 -12.10 -5.18
CA ILE A 150 -5.27 -13.28 -4.36
C ILE A 150 -6.49 -13.57 -3.48
N GLN A 151 -7.04 -12.56 -2.80
CA GLN A 151 -8.21 -12.72 -1.93
C GLN A 151 -9.42 -13.26 -2.70
N LYS A 152 -9.73 -12.67 -3.86
CA LYS A 152 -10.84 -13.10 -4.71
C LYS A 152 -10.64 -14.53 -5.21
N ARG A 153 -9.43 -14.89 -5.59
CA ARG A 153 -9.11 -16.22 -6.09
C ARG A 153 -9.26 -17.27 -4.99
N ILE A 154 -8.68 -17.04 -3.82
CA ILE A 154 -8.82 -17.93 -2.66
C ILE A 154 -10.29 -18.11 -2.30
N GLN A 155 -11.07 -17.02 -2.22
CA GLN A 155 -12.48 -17.10 -1.88
C GLN A 155 -13.29 -17.87 -2.94
N ALA A 156 -12.98 -17.70 -4.22
CA ALA A 156 -13.64 -18.44 -5.30
C ALA A 156 -13.32 -19.94 -5.22
N ASP A 157 -12.07 -20.31 -4.99
CA ASP A 157 -11.63 -21.70 -4.90
C ASP A 157 -12.19 -22.38 -3.63
N LEU A 158 -12.26 -21.66 -2.50
CA LEU A 158 -12.93 -22.14 -1.28
C LEU A 158 -14.42 -22.35 -1.50
N ASN A 159 -15.11 -21.42 -2.16
CA ASN A 159 -16.54 -21.54 -2.46
C ASN A 159 -16.85 -22.68 -3.46
N THR A 160 -15.89 -23.05 -4.29
CA THR A 160 -16.02 -24.20 -5.19
C THR A 160 -15.94 -25.52 -4.40
N SER A 161 -15.12 -25.54 -3.35
CA SER A 161 -14.98 -26.71 -2.48
C SER A 161 -16.16 -26.82 -1.49
N ASP A 162 -16.47 -25.70 -0.82
CA ASP A 162 -17.53 -25.60 0.19
C ASP A 162 -18.08 -24.18 0.24
N LYS A 163 -19.31 -24.03 -0.22
CA LYS A 163 -19.96 -22.74 -0.28
C LYS A 163 -20.25 -22.19 1.12
N ASP A 164 -19.86 -20.92 1.36
CA ASP A 164 -20.18 -20.15 2.57
C ASP A 164 -19.64 -20.73 3.90
N VAL A 165 -18.67 -21.65 3.82
CA VAL A 165 -18.01 -22.22 5.00
C VAL A 165 -16.86 -21.34 5.46
N TYR A 166 -16.00 -20.98 4.52
CA TYR A 166 -14.80 -20.19 4.78
C TYR A 166 -14.95 -18.78 4.20
N THR A 167 -14.62 -17.78 5.00
CA THR A 167 -14.57 -16.38 4.56
C THR A 167 -13.18 -15.83 4.71
N VAL A 168 -12.56 -15.43 3.59
CA VAL A 168 -11.26 -14.74 3.58
C VAL A 168 -11.50 -13.29 3.93
N THR A 169 -11.04 -12.87 5.11
CA THR A 169 -11.24 -11.51 5.61
C THR A 169 -10.30 -10.53 4.93
N ARG A 170 -9.04 -10.90 4.81
CA ARG A 170 -8.00 -10.07 4.18
C ARG A 170 -6.79 -10.89 3.77
N VAL A 171 -6.07 -10.37 2.81
CA VAL A 171 -4.75 -10.85 2.39
C VAL A 171 -3.76 -9.72 2.56
N VAL A 172 -2.59 -10.01 3.08
CA VAL A 172 -1.51 -9.05 3.28
C VAL A 172 -0.23 -9.61 2.67
N VAL A 173 0.27 -8.96 1.65
CA VAL A 173 1.60 -9.25 1.11
C VAL A 173 2.63 -8.55 1.99
N ARG A 174 3.42 -9.30 2.74
CA ARG A 174 4.41 -8.74 3.68
C ARG A 174 5.70 -8.33 2.98
N GLN A 175 6.20 -9.19 2.12
CA GLN A 175 7.46 -8.99 1.44
C GLN A 175 7.35 -9.44 -0.02
N ILE A 176 7.99 -8.70 -0.91
CA ILE A 176 8.23 -9.08 -2.31
C ILE A 176 9.70 -8.78 -2.57
N LEU A 177 10.51 -9.82 -2.79
CA LEU A 177 11.91 -9.69 -3.10
C LEU A 177 12.17 -10.25 -4.49
N THR A 178 12.73 -9.43 -5.35
CA THR A 178 13.17 -9.83 -6.71
C THR A 178 14.64 -10.20 -6.71
N ASP A 179 15.11 -10.79 -7.81
CA ASP A 179 16.53 -11.10 -7.99
C ASP A 179 17.39 -9.83 -7.88
N PRO A 180 18.51 -9.81 -7.16
CA PRO A 180 19.39 -8.65 -7.00
C PRO A 180 19.90 -8.07 -8.32
N ALA A 181 20.13 -8.90 -9.34
CA ALA A 181 20.55 -8.43 -10.67
C ALA A 181 19.39 -7.64 -11.36
N LEU A 182 18.15 -8.12 -11.17
CA LEU A 182 16.95 -7.44 -11.66
C LEU A 182 16.74 -6.10 -10.93
N GLU A 183 16.93 -6.07 -9.61
CA GLU A 183 16.87 -4.83 -8.83
C GLU A 183 17.87 -3.77 -9.30
N GLN A 184 19.10 -4.18 -9.61
CA GLN A 184 20.10 -3.27 -10.18
C GLN A 184 19.64 -2.68 -11.51
N SER A 185 19.05 -3.52 -12.37
CA SER A 185 18.49 -3.07 -13.67
C SER A 185 17.32 -2.10 -13.48
N ILE A 186 16.43 -2.37 -12.52
CA ILE A 186 15.33 -1.47 -12.16
C ILE A 186 15.88 -0.13 -11.68
N ARG A 187 16.84 -0.14 -10.76
CA ARG A 187 17.46 1.08 -10.23
C ARG A 187 18.13 1.89 -11.33
N ALA A 188 18.84 1.24 -12.25
CA ALA A 188 19.46 1.90 -13.40
C ALA A 188 18.42 2.54 -14.32
N ASN A 189 17.32 1.84 -14.64
CA ASN A 189 16.22 2.36 -15.45
C ASN A 189 15.53 3.56 -14.79
N VAL A 190 15.22 3.46 -13.49
CA VAL A 190 14.62 4.57 -12.73
C VAL A 190 15.54 5.78 -12.68
N GLN A 191 16.85 5.56 -12.51
CA GLN A 191 17.84 6.64 -12.53
C GLN A 191 17.91 7.30 -13.91
N MET A 192 17.86 6.52 -14.99
CA MET A 192 17.82 7.05 -16.35
C MET A 192 16.55 7.87 -16.62
N GLN A 193 15.38 7.36 -16.19
CA GLN A 193 14.12 8.12 -16.31
C GLN A 193 14.17 9.44 -15.57
N LYS A 194 14.68 9.45 -14.33
CA LYS A 194 14.87 10.69 -13.56
C LYS A 194 15.82 11.67 -14.23
N GLN A 195 16.88 11.18 -14.88
CA GLN A 195 17.78 12.04 -15.66
C GLN A 195 17.08 12.65 -16.88
N VAL A 196 16.26 11.88 -17.59
CA VAL A 196 15.45 12.38 -18.73
C VAL A 196 14.44 13.42 -18.25
N GLU A 197 13.73 13.16 -17.15
CA GLU A 197 12.79 14.13 -16.56
C GLU A 197 13.51 15.42 -16.13
N ALA A 198 14.66 15.32 -15.49
CA ALA A 198 15.46 16.48 -15.12
C ALA A 198 15.92 17.30 -16.34
N LYS A 199 16.37 16.63 -17.41
CA LYS A 199 16.73 17.29 -18.66
C LYS A 199 15.55 17.95 -19.36
N ASN A 200 14.38 17.33 -19.37
CA ASN A 200 13.17 17.92 -19.91
C ASN A 200 12.73 19.15 -19.11
N ALA A 201 12.84 19.10 -17.77
CA ALA A 201 12.57 20.25 -16.92
C ALA A 201 13.56 21.40 -17.16
N GLU A 202 14.86 21.09 -17.34
CA GLU A 202 15.91 22.08 -17.68
C GLU A 202 15.62 22.74 -19.03
N LEU A 203 15.23 21.96 -20.06
CA LEU A 203 14.83 22.49 -21.36
C LEU A 203 13.60 23.40 -21.27
N ALA A 204 12.58 22.97 -20.52
CA ALA A 204 11.38 23.79 -20.33
C ALA A 204 11.67 25.10 -19.61
N LEU A 205 12.58 25.12 -18.63
CA LEU A 205 13.06 26.32 -17.97
C LEU A 205 13.82 27.24 -18.92
N ALA A 206 14.74 26.67 -19.71
CA ALA A 206 15.51 27.44 -20.70
C ALA A 206 14.59 28.07 -21.78
N GLU A 207 13.58 27.33 -22.24
CA GLU A 207 12.58 27.88 -23.17
C GLU A 207 11.74 29.00 -22.53
N ALA A 208 11.32 28.82 -21.27
CA ALA A 208 10.57 29.84 -20.54
C ALA A 208 11.39 31.11 -20.32
N GLU A 209 12.68 30.97 -20.00
CA GLU A 209 13.60 32.11 -19.88
C GLU A 209 13.84 32.81 -21.22
N ALA A 210 14.01 32.04 -22.30
CA ALA A 210 14.16 32.62 -23.65
C ALA A 210 12.91 33.41 -24.04
N ARG A 211 11.71 32.85 -23.81
CA ARG A 211 10.43 33.55 -24.08
C ARG A 211 10.31 34.83 -23.24
N ARG A 212 10.67 34.76 -21.95
CA ARG A 212 10.66 35.93 -21.07
C ARG A 212 11.56 37.05 -21.61
N LYS A 213 12.81 36.73 -22.00
CA LYS A 213 13.73 37.71 -22.59
C LYS A 213 13.19 38.32 -23.89
N ILE A 214 12.55 37.53 -24.74
CA ILE A 214 11.93 38.02 -25.98
C ILE A 214 10.79 39.00 -25.65
N VAL A 215 9.90 38.66 -24.72
CA VAL A 215 8.79 39.52 -24.31
C VAL A 215 9.29 40.79 -23.64
N GLU A 216 10.33 40.72 -22.82
CA GLU A 216 10.96 41.86 -22.18
C GLU A 216 11.60 42.82 -23.22
N ALA A 217 12.37 42.27 -24.17
CA ALA A 217 12.94 43.05 -25.25
C ALA A 217 11.88 43.70 -26.18
N GLN A 218 10.77 42.97 -26.47
CA GLN A 218 9.63 43.51 -27.24
C GLN A 218 8.91 44.62 -26.46
N GLY A 219 8.77 44.45 -25.14
CA GLY A 219 8.21 45.47 -24.25
C GLY A 219 9.05 46.74 -24.23
N GLU A 220 10.38 46.62 -24.08
CA GLU A 220 11.31 47.74 -24.12
C GLU A 220 11.30 48.44 -25.49
N ALA A 221 11.34 47.65 -26.57
CA ALA A 221 11.30 48.24 -27.94
C ALA A 221 9.98 49.00 -28.17
N THR A 222 8.85 48.46 -27.70
CA THR A 222 7.52 49.12 -27.82
C THR A 222 7.48 50.38 -26.95
N ALA A 223 7.98 50.32 -25.72
CA ALA A 223 8.06 51.49 -24.82
C ALA A 223 8.92 52.60 -25.44
N ASN A 224 10.12 52.24 -25.95
CA ASN A 224 11.01 53.18 -26.62
C ASN A 224 10.36 53.81 -27.86
N ARG A 225 9.63 53.03 -28.67
CA ARG A 225 8.90 53.57 -29.83
C ARG A 225 7.80 54.55 -29.41
N LEU A 226 7.02 54.21 -28.41
CA LEU A 226 5.98 55.12 -27.87
C LEU A 226 6.56 56.42 -27.30
N ILE A 227 7.70 56.32 -26.61
CA ILE A 227 8.43 57.48 -26.14
C ILE A 227 8.92 58.32 -27.33
N ALA A 228 9.52 57.74 -28.35
CA ALA A 228 10.00 58.44 -29.52
C ALA A 228 8.89 59.09 -30.34
N GLU A 229 7.72 58.45 -30.46
CA GLU A 229 6.52 58.99 -31.10
C GLU A 229 5.92 60.16 -30.30
N SER A 230 6.05 60.16 -28.97
CA SER A 230 5.54 61.20 -28.05
C SER A 230 6.50 62.39 -27.87
N LEU A 231 7.77 62.25 -28.25
CA LEU A 231 8.78 63.26 -28.12
C LEU A 231 8.68 64.32 -29.22
N THR A 232 7.82 65.30 -29.01
CA THR A 232 7.88 66.54 -29.77
C THR A 232 9.06 67.37 -29.31
N SER A 233 9.69 68.19 -30.21
CA SER A 233 10.89 68.98 -29.93
C SER A 233 10.68 69.87 -28.68
N ASN A 234 9.46 70.36 -28.45
CA ASN A 234 9.12 71.15 -27.27
C ASN A 234 9.15 70.33 -25.96
N LEU A 235 8.77 69.04 -25.99
CA LEU A 235 8.79 68.18 -24.79
C LEU A 235 10.23 67.81 -24.40
N VAL A 236 11.12 67.64 -25.38
CA VAL A 236 12.58 67.40 -25.14
C VAL A 236 13.19 68.61 -24.47
N GLN A 237 12.82 69.83 -24.90
CA GLN A 237 13.30 71.06 -24.27
C GLN A 237 12.78 71.21 -22.83
N ILE A 238 11.51 70.91 -22.59
CA ILE A 238 10.94 70.97 -21.23
C ILE A 238 11.60 69.97 -20.30
N LYS A 239 11.86 68.74 -20.75
CA LYS A 239 12.54 67.72 -19.96
C LYS A 239 14.03 68.05 -19.70
N ALA A 240 14.68 68.72 -20.67
CA ALA A 240 16.04 69.25 -20.47
C ALA A 240 16.08 70.36 -19.40
N ILE A 241 15.12 71.27 -19.43
CA ILE A 241 14.98 72.32 -18.42
C ILE A 241 14.65 71.73 -17.02
N GLU A 242 13.74 70.77 -16.94
CA GLU A 242 13.42 70.08 -15.68
C GLU A 242 14.66 69.33 -15.12
N ALA A 243 15.45 68.68 -15.95
CA ALA A 243 16.66 68.01 -15.55
C ALA A 243 17.70 69.00 -15.02
N GLN A 244 17.89 70.14 -15.75
CA GLN A 244 18.76 71.20 -15.28
C GLN A 244 18.31 71.82 -13.95
N ALA A 245 17.00 72.03 -13.74
CA ALA A 245 16.47 72.53 -12.49
C ALA A 245 16.65 71.53 -11.32
N LYS A 246 16.52 70.21 -11.56
CA LYS A 246 16.86 69.18 -10.57
C LYS A 246 18.33 69.17 -10.21
N PHE A 247 19.23 69.31 -11.20
CA PHE A 247 20.65 69.35 -10.94
C PHE A 247 21.06 70.63 -10.16
N ALA A 248 20.42 71.74 -10.47
CA ALA A 248 20.67 73.00 -9.76
C ALA A 248 20.23 72.93 -8.27
N ASN A 249 19.11 72.23 -7.97
CA ASN A 249 18.60 72.06 -6.61
C ASN A 249 19.38 71.03 -5.76
N GLN A 250 20.12 70.14 -6.38
CA GLN A 250 20.84 69.07 -5.66
C GLN A 250 22.33 69.45 -5.34
N GLY A 251 22.76 70.63 -5.67
CA GLY A 251 24.10 71.12 -5.31
C GLY A 251 25.30 70.41 -5.95
N THR A 252 25.04 69.55 -6.93
CA THR A 252 26.07 68.86 -7.69
C THR A 252 26.30 69.56 -9.01
N HIS A 253 27.46 70.21 -9.15
CA HIS A 253 27.84 70.95 -10.35
C HIS A 253 28.36 70.02 -11.44
N THR A 254 27.45 69.46 -12.24
CA THR A 254 27.80 68.75 -13.46
C THR A 254 27.16 69.43 -14.65
N VAL A 255 27.99 70.00 -15.53
CA VAL A 255 27.52 70.65 -16.76
C VAL A 255 27.38 69.65 -17.85
N LEU A 256 26.10 69.42 -18.29
CA LEU A 256 25.78 68.68 -19.47
C LEU A 256 25.85 69.63 -20.70
N MET A 257 26.85 69.40 -21.54
CA MET A 257 26.98 70.14 -22.80
C MET A 257 26.17 69.44 -23.90
N GLN A 258 25.25 70.16 -24.50
CA GLN A 258 24.62 69.74 -25.75
C GLN A 258 25.61 69.97 -26.88
N ALA A 259 25.80 68.96 -27.73
CA ALA A 259 26.71 69.04 -28.88
C ALA A 259 26.28 70.20 -29.81
N GLY A 260 27.10 71.26 -29.91
CA GLY A 260 26.91 72.37 -30.85
C GLY A 260 26.88 73.77 -30.27
N THR A 261 26.88 73.96 -28.96
CA THR A 261 26.98 75.31 -28.37
C THR A 261 28.10 75.34 -27.35
N GLY A 262 29.18 75.97 -27.76
CA GLY A 262 30.35 76.13 -26.89
C GLY A 262 30.12 77.19 -25.80
N ALA A 263 29.65 76.78 -24.65
CA ALA A 263 29.71 77.59 -23.44
C ALA A 263 30.07 76.68 -22.28
N LEU A 264 31.24 76.82 -21.77
CA LEU A 264 31.72 76.26 -20.50
C LEU A 264 31.28 77.17 -19.37
N VAL A 265 30.39 76.68 -18.53
CA VAL A 265 30.08 77.33 -17.25
C VAL A 265 30.70 76.49 -16.15
N ASN A 266 31.75 76.89 -15.58
CA ASN A 266 32.31 76.32 -14.37
C ASN A 266 31.74 77.09 -13.18
N VAL A 267 30.95 76.39 -12.37
CA VAL A 267 30.41 76.93 -11.11
C VAL A 267 31.08 76.13 -9.99
N GLY A 268 32.34 76.48 -9.73
CA GLY A 268 33.03 75.93 -8.58
C GLY A 268 32.71 76.70 -7.30
N LYS A 269 32.35 76.06 -6.26
CA LYS A 269 32.89 75.91 -4.90
C LYS A 269 32.17 74.82 -4.18
#